data_b2b3093e34236020d685bfb02ff30154
#
_entry.id   b2b3093e34236020d685bfb02ff30154
#
_cell.length_a   1.000
_cell.length_b   1.000
_cell.length_c   1.000
_cell.angle_alpha   90.00
_cell.angle_beta   90.00
_cell.angle_gamma   90.00
#
_symmetry.space_group_name_H-M   'P 1'
#
loop_
_entity.id
_entity.type
_entity.pdbx_description
1 polymer ?
#
loop_
_entity_poly.entity_id
_entity_poly.type
_entity_poly.pdbx_seq_one_letter_code
_entity_poly.pdbx_strand_id
1 'polypeptide(L)'
;MGKLIVHQDKITSTEIMEAVIAVCPFNALENNDGKLDINAGCKLCKLCVKKGPAGVMEFVEDEVKPSVNKDDWKGIAVYVEHEEGVIHPVTFELIGKAKELAAKIHHPVYAVFIGSDIKGRVDELRHYGVDKVFCCDDPELKYFKIETYTSAFEAFINKVKPTAILVGATSVGRQLAPRVAARFKTGLTADCTILDMQENTDLVQIRPAFGGNIMAEIHTPNHRPQMCTVRYKIMNAPERSESLTGEVEEFTVSKDKLKNRVEVHGTTKKPKEQSIENAEILVVAGRGVKKKEDLAMIEELAELLGGQLACTRPMMESGWFDAKHQIGLSGRTVRPKLIITCGVSGAIQFVAGMNNSENIIAINSDPKATIFDVANYAIVGDIYEIVPQLIEKIKKGEAIVA
;
A
#
# COMPACT_ATOMS: atom_id res chain seq x y z
N MET A 1 -8.96 -21.70 -10.01
CA MET A 1 -10.06 -21.72 -9.03
C MET A 1 -10.66 -23.10 -9.12
N GLY A 2 -10.99 -23.74 -8.01
CA GLY A 2 -11.64 -25.05 -8.08
C GLY A 2 -13.16 -24.93 -8.16
N LYS A 3 -13.81 -26.00 -8.56
CA LYS A 3 -15.26 -26.11 -8.64
C LYS A 3 -15.76 -27.27 -7.79
N LEU A 4 -16.97 -27.13 -7.27
CA LEU A 4 -17.70 -28.22 -6.67
C LEU A 4 -18.42 -28.99 -7.77
N ILE A 5 -18.30 -30.31 -7.73
CA ILE A 5 -19.03 -31.22 -8.59
C ILE A 5 -20.03 -31.98 -7.72
N VAL A 6 -21.24 -32.08 -8.21
CA VAL A 6 -22.32 -32.88 -7.59
C VAL A 6 -22.39 -34.21 -8.34
N HIS A 7 -22.21 -35.31 -7.64
CA HIS A 7 -22.43 -36.66 -8.15
C HIS A 7 -23.88 -37.07 -7.90
N GLN A 8 -24.75 -36.71 -8.84
CA GLN A 8 -26.21 -36.97 -8.72
C GLN A 8 -26.54 -38.46 -8.59
N ASP A 9 -25.73 -39.34 -9.17
CA ASP A 9 -25.86 -40.80 -9.07
C ASP A 9 -25.66 -41.36 -7.65
N LYS A 10 -25.02 -40.57 -6.76
CA LYS A 10 -24.82 -40.92 -5.34
C LYS A 10 -25.96 -40.46 -4.45
N ILE A 11 -26.91 -39.70 -4.98
CA ILE A 11 -28.07 -39.23 -4.24
C ILE A 11 -29.22 -40.24 -4.46
N THR A 12 -29.19 -41.34 -3.72
CA THR A 12 -30.10 -42.46 -3.92
C THR A 12 -31.36 -42.37 -3.08
N SER A 13 -31.46 -41.41 -2.15
CA SER A 13 -32.64 -41.20 -1.29
C SER A 13 -32.84 -39.73 -0.95
N THR A 14 -34.04 -39.35 -0.54
CA THR A 14 -34.40 -38.03 -0.04
C THR A 14 -33.57 -37.66 1.20
N GLU A 15 -33.29 -38.64 2.05
CA GLU A 15 -32.48 -38.44 3.27
C GLU A 15 -31.04 -37.98 2.95
N ILE A 16 -30.42 -38.55 1.92
CA ILE A 16 -29.08 -38.12 1.46
C ILE A 16 -29.14 -36.72 0.91
N MET A 17 -30.18 -36.37 0.16
CA MET A 17 -30.40 -35.02 -0.37
C MET A 17 -30.51 -34.00 0.76
N GLU A 18 -31.35 -34.25 1.75
CA GLU A 18 -31.53 -33.35 2.89
C GLU A 18 -30.26 -33.24 3.74
N ALA A 19 -29.56 -34.36 3.95
CA ALA A 19 -28.32 -34.36 4.71
C ALA A 19 -27.23 -33.49 4.06
N VAL A 20 -27.06 -33.51 2.74
CA VAL A 20 -26.07 -32.69 2.07
C VAL A 20 -26.47 -31.21 2.05
N ILE A 21 -27.76 -30.90 1.92
CA ILE A 21 -28.29 -29.52 1.99
C ILE A 21 -28.05 -28.92 3.38
N ALA A 22 -28.35 -29.67 4.43
CA ALA A 22 -28.23 -29.23 5.83
C ALA A 22 -26.79 -28.88 6.25
N VAL A 23 -25.80 -29.44 5.59
CA VAL A 23 -24.37 -29.14 5.87
C VAL A 23 -23.96 -27.74 5.37
N CYS A 24 -24.73 -27.12 4.47
CA CYS A 24 -24.34 -25.84 3.89
C CYS A 24 -24.79 -24.67 4.78
N PRO A 25 -23.83 -23.93 5.45
CA PRO A 25 -24.20 -22.82 6.31
C PRO A 25 -24.62 -21.56 5.53
N PHE A 26 -24.50 -21.57 4.21
CA PHE A 26 -24.82 -20.45 3.32
C PHE A 26 -26.11 -20.67 2.52
N ASN A 27 -26.83 -21.76 2.79
CA ASN A 27 -28.01 -22.15 2.01
C ASN A 27 -27.79 -22.14 0.50
N ALA A 28 -26.59 -22.57 0.08
CA ALA A 28 -26.19 -22.56 -1.30
C ALA A 28 -26.41 -23.90 -2.03
N LEU A 29 -26.99 -24.89 -1.36
CA LEU A 29 -27.37 -26.17 -1.94
C LEU A 29 -28.90 -26.28 -1.91
N GLU A 30 -29.49 -26.61 -3.05
CA GLU A 30 -30.94 -26.63 -3.25
C GLU A 30 -31.35 -27.92 -3.95
N ASN A 31 -32.53 -28.44 -3.56
CA ASN A 31 -33.18 -29.52 -4.29
C ASN A 31 -34.08 -28.93 -5.36
N ASN A 32 -33.71 -29.13 -6.62
CA ASN A 32 -34.43 -28.64 -7.76
C ASN A 32 -34.99 -29.87 -8.55
N ASP A 33 -36.24 -30.16 -8.35
CA ASP A 33 -36.95 -31.31 -8.96
C ASP A 33 -36.20 -32.65 -8.83
N GLY A 34 -35.71 -32.94 -7.61
CA GLY A 34 -35.00 -34.18 -7.31
C GLY A 34 -33.50 -34.17 -7.67
N LYS A 35 -32.96 -33.04 -8.14
CA LYS A 35 -31.54 -32.84 -8.39
C LYS A 35 -30.95 -31.84 -7.41
N LEU A 36 -29.74 -32.12 -6.94
CA LEU A 36 -28.99 -31.18 -6.10
C LEU A 36 -28.32 -30.15 -6.97
N ASP A 37 -28.67 -28.88 -6.76
CA ASP A 37 -28.05 -27.73 -7.45
C ASP A 37 -27.28 -26.85 -6.48
N ILE A 38 -26.30 -26.13 -7.04
CA ILE A 38 -25.45 -25.17 -6.32
C ILE A 38 -25.80 -23.78 -6.81
N ASN A 39 -26.40 -22.96 -5.94
CA ASN A 39 -26.75 -21.58 -6.29
C ASN A 39 -25.55 -20.58 -6.14
N ALA A 40 -25.76 -19.34 -6.58
CA ALA A 40 -24.75 -18.27 -6.55
C ALA A 40 -24.29 -17.87 -5.12
N GLY A 41 -24.96 -18.31 -4.08
CA GLY A 41 -24.57 -18.11 -2.66
C GLY A 41 -23.37 -18.95 -2.22
N CYS A 42 -22.91 -19.91 -3.04
CA CYS A 42 -21.80 -20.80 -2.70
C CYS A 42 -20.48 -20.04 -2.50
N LYS A 43 -19.88 -20.20 -1.31
CA LYS A 43 -18.58 -19.60 -0.94
C LYS A 43 -17.40 -20.55 -1.14
N LEU A 44 -17.58 -21.70 -1.76
CA LEU A 44 -16.55 -22.73 -1.97
C LEU A 44 -15.82 -23.15 -0.69
N CYS A 45 -16.52 -23.13 0.46
CA CYS A 45 -15.94 -23.43 1.78
C CYS A 45 -15.61 -24.92 1.99
N LYS A 46 -15.97 -25.79 1.04
CA LYS A 46 -15.72 -27.25 1.04
C LYS A 46 -16.36 -28.03 2.22
N LEU A 47 -17.26 -27.41 3.00
CA LEU A 47 -17.92 -28.11 4.12
C LEU A 47 -18.80 -29.28 3.65
N CYS A 48 -19.51 -29.12 2.54
CA CYS A 48 -20.32 -30.18 1.93
C CYS A 48 -19.49 -31.38 1.48
N VAL A 49 -18.23 -31.19 1.10
CA VAL A 49 -17.29 -32.26 0.77
C VAL A 49 -16.78 -32.95 2.03
N LYS A 50 -16.44 -32.16 3.08
CA LYS A 50 -15.82 -32.68 4.30
C LYS A 50 -16.78 -33.32 5.28
N LYS A 51 -18.02 -32.80 5.37
CA LYS A 51 -19.02 -33.20 6.40
C LYS A 51 -20.31 -33.76 5.80
N GLY A 52 -20.48 -33.64 4.49
CA GLY A 52 -21.65 -34.23 3.79
C GLY A 52 -21.51 -35.72 3.56
N PRO A 53 -22.57 -36.36 3.05
CA PRO A 53 -22.56 -37.77 2.67
C PRO A 53 -21.43 -38.09 1.70
N ALA A 54 -20.70 -39.17 1.95
CA ALA A 54 -19.48 -39.53 1.22
C ALA A 54 -19.73 -39.70 -0.28
N GLY A 55 -18.91 -39.05 -1.10
CA GLY A 55 -18.93 -39.17 -2.54
C GLY A 55 -20.04 -38.38 -3.26
N VAL A 56 -20.94 -37.69 -2.55
CA VAL A 56 -22.01 -36.86 -3.16
C VAL A 56 -21.44 -35.55 -3.69
N MET A 57 -20.52 -34.96 -2.96
CA MET A 57 -19.86 -33.70 -3.33
C MET A 57 -18.36 -33.91 -3.49
N GLU A 58 -17.80 -33.43 -4.58
CA GLU A 58 -16.37 -33.44 -4.85
C GLU A 58 -15.89 -32.01 -5.13
N PHE A 59 -14.70 -31.68 -4.65
CA PHE A 59 -14.04 -30.45 -4.99
C PHE A 59 -12.88 -30.75 -5.93
N VAL A 60 -13.01 -30.30 -7.17
CA VAL A 60 -11.96 -30.43 -8.17
C VAL A 60 -11.20 -29.11 -8.26
N GLU A 61 -9.92 -29.15 -7.95
CA GLU A 61 -9.05 -28.01 -8.21
C GLU A 61 -8.77 -27.96 -9.70
N ASP A 62 -8.99 -26.81 -10.30
CA ASP A 62 -8.53 -26.58 -11.67
C ASP A 62 -7.01 -26.76 -11.64
N GLU A 63 -6.46 -27.63 -12.46
CA GLU A 63 -5.02 -27.67 -12.73
C GLU A 63 -4.67 -26.34 -13.40
N VAL A 64 -4.25 -25.38 -12.59
CA VAL A 64 -3.69 -24.13 -13.10
C VAL A 64 -2.31 -24.48 -13.63
N LYS A 65 -2.22 -24.83 -14.90
CA LYS A 65 -0.92 -24.92 -15.57
C LYS A 65 -0.24 -23.56 -15.39
N PRO A 66 1.02 -23.51 -14.91
CA PRO A 66 1.75 -22.27 -14.84
C PRO A 66 1.71 -21.61 -16.20
N SER A 67 1.09 -20.42 -16.31
CA SER A 67 0.89 -19.72 -17.57
C SER A 67 2.18 -19.07 -18.07
N VAL A 68 3.23 -19.06 -17.24
CA VAL A 68 4.51 -18.40 -17.51
C VAL A 68 5.68 -19.26 -17.00
N ASN A 69 6.74 -19.38 -17.83
CA ASN A 69 8.01 -19.93 -17.36
C ASN A 69 8.71 -18.86 -16.49
N LYS A 70 8.88 -19.13 -15.20
CA LYS A 70 9.47 -18.21 -14.22
C LYS A 70 10.93 -17.91 -14.49
N ASP A 71 11.68 -18.86 -15.06
CA ASP A 71 13.10 -18.74 -15.36
C ASP A 71 13.42 -17.68 -16.41
N ASP A 72 12.44 -17.33 -17.25
CA ASP A 72 12.56 -16.25 -18.24
C ASP A 72 12.51 -14.86 -17.61
N TRP A 73 12.16 -14.75 -16.33
CA TRP A 73 11.93 -13.50 -15.61
C TRP A 73 12.95 -13.34 -14.48
N LYS A 74 13.74 -12.26 -14.56
CA LYS A 74 14.83 -12.05 -13.61
C LYS A 74 14.94 -10.59 -13.19
N GLY A 75 15.15 -10.38 -11.89
CA GLY A 75 15.35 -9.07 -11.29
C GLY A 75 14.08 -8.51 -10.65
N ILE A 76 14.28 -7.61 -9.70
CA ILE A 76 13.22 -6.84 -9.05
C ILE A 76 13.35 -5.39 -9.49
N ALA A 77 12.32 -4.87 -10.16
CA ALA A 77 12.31 -3.52 -10.67
C ALA A 77 11.56 -2.57 -9.73
N VAL A 78 12.09 -1.37 -9.57
CA VAL A 78 11.44 -0.26 -8.88
C VAL A 78 11.10 0.82 -9.89
N TYR A 79 9.84 1.25 -9.93
CA TYR A 79 9.45 2.43 -10.69
C TYR A 79 9.95 3.68 -10.00
N VAL A 80 10.74 4.48 -10.73
CA VAL A 80 11.25 5.76 -10.24
C VAL A 80 10.20 6.83 -10.45
N GLU A 81 9.54 7.22 -9.38
CA GLU A 81 8.60 8.33 -9.41
C GLU A 81 9.34 9.65 -9.26
N HIS A 82 8.97 10.64 -10.05
CA HIS A 82 9.59 11.97 -10.00
C HIS A 82 8.63 13.06 -10.47
N GLU A 83 8.93 14.28 -10.07
CA GLU A 83 8.34 15.50 -10.62
C GLU A 83 9.47 16.38 -11.17
N GLU A 84 9.48 16.64 -12.49
CA GLU A 84 10.52 17.42 -13.17
C GLU A 84 11.96 16.93 -12.84
N GLY A 85 12.17 15.63 -12.78
CA GLY A 85 13.46 15.01 -12.45
C GLY A 85 13.79 14.94 -10.95
N VAL A 86 13.01 15.56 -10.08
CA VAL A 86 13.17 15.43 -8.63
C VAL A 86 12.54 14.11 -8.19
N ILE A 87 13.37 13.16 -7.77
CA ILE A 87 12.94 11.81 -7.40
C ILE A 87 12.14 11.84 -6.10
N HIS A 88 10.96 11.21 -6.11
CA HIS A 88 10.13 11.09 -4.92
C HIS A 88 10.78 10.12 -3.92
N PRO A 89 10.83 10.45 -2.62
CA PRO A 89 11.50 9.61 -1.60
C PRO A 89 10.99 8.17 -1.50
N VAL A 90 9.74 7.89 -1.87
CA VAL A 90 9.21 6.52 -1.92
C VAL A 90 10.06 5.60 -2.78
N THR A 91 10.69 6.12 -3.84
CA THR A 91 11.57 5.36 -4.72
C THR A 91 12.74 4.75 -3.95
N PHE A 92 13.37 5.51 -3.07
CA PHE A 92 14.49 5.04 -2.27
C PHE A 92 14.07 3.98 -1.23
N GLU A 93 12.91 4.16 -0.62
CA GLU A 93 12.31 3.14 0.26
C GLU A 93 12.09 1.82 -0.51
N LEU A 94 11.56 1.90 -1.72
CA LEU A 94 11.32 0.72 -2.57
C LEU A 94 12.63 0.08 -3.04
N ILE A 95 13.68 0.86 -3.30
CA ILE A 95 15.01 0.31 -3.62
C ILE A 95 15.54 -0.49 -2.42
N GLY A 96 15.42 0.02 -1.20
CA GLY A 96 15.79 -0.71 0.01
C GLY A 96 15.07 -2.05 0.11
N LYS A 97 13.75 -2.04 -0.07
CA LYS A 97 12.95 -3.27 -0.04
C LYS A 97 13.26 -4.21 -1.20
N ALA A 98 13.48 -3.69 -2.41
CA ALA A 98 13.87 -4.50 -3.56
C ALA A 98 15.21 -5.24 -3.32
N LYS A 99 16.18 -4.60 -2.65
CA LYS A 99 17.45 -5.23 -2.27
C LYS A 99 17.25 -6.39 -1.30
N GLU A 100 16.41 -6.23 -0.27
CA GLU A 100 16.08 -7.29 0.66
C GLU A 100 15.43 -8.49 -0.04
N LEU A 101 14.46 -8.23 -0.93
CA LEU A 101 13.77 -9.28 -1.67
C LEU A 101 14.69 -9.97 -2.69
N ALA A 102 15.50 -9.22 -3.41
CA ALA A 102 16.42 -9.69 -4.43
C ALA A 102 17.52 -10.59 -3.84
N ALA A 103 18.00 -10.27 -2.64
CA ALA A 103 18.99 -11.06 -1.92
C ALA A 103 18.52 -12.50 -1.66
N LYS A 104 17.22 -12.71 -1.39
CA LYS A 104 16.63 -14.04 -1.13
C LYS A 104 16.65 -14.97 -2.33
N ILE A 105 16.61 -14.41 -3.54
CA ILE A 105 16.53 -15.17 -4.79
C ILE A 105 17.73 -14.94 -5.72
N HIS A 106 18.75 -14.23 -5.24
CA HIS A 106 19.97 -13.90 -5.99
C HIS A 106 19.68 -13.20 -7.34
N HIS A 107 18.69 -12.31 -7.36
CA HIS A 107 18.33 -11.50 -8.50
C HIS A 107 18.87 -10.09 -8.41
N PRO A 108 19.13 -9.42 -9.55
CA PRO A 108 19.52 -8.01 -9.56
C PRO A 108 18.34 -7.09 -9.23
N VAL A 109 18.67 -5.88 -8.74
CA VAL A 109 17.75 -4.79 -8.52
C VAL A 109 17.83 -3.79 -9.66
N TYR A 110 16.69 -3.47 -10.25
CA TYR A 110 16.56 -2.53 -11.35
C TYR A 110 15.79 -1.28 -10.92
N ALA A 111 16.18 -0.13 -11.46
CA ALA A 111 15.37 1.07 -11.41
C ALA A 111 14.88 1.38 -12.83
N VAL A 112 13.59 1.65 -13.00
CA VAL A 112 13.02 2.07 -14.28
C VAL A 112 12.63 3.55 -14.19
N PHE A 113 13.38 4.40 -14.89
CA PHE A 113 13.25 5.84 -14.85
C PHE A 113 12.72 6.34 -16.20
N ILE A 114 11.50 6.87 -16.18
CA ILE A 114 10.74 7.28 -17.37
C ILE A 114 10.39 8.75 -17.22
N GLY A 115 10.79 9.60 -18.17
CA GLY A 115 10.49 11.02 -18.11
C GLY A 115 11.10 11.81 -19.27
N SER A 116 11.26 13.10 -19.07
CA SER A 116 11.96 13.99 -19.99
C SER A 116 12.99 14.82 -19.23
N ASP A 117 14.19 14.98 -19.81
CA ASP A 117 15.32 15.68 -19.22
C ASP A 117 15.75 15.12 -17.86
N ILE A 118 15.78 13.78 -17.78
CA ILE A 118 16.04 13.03 -16.52
C ILE A 118 17.43 12.40 -16.47
N LYS A 119 18.18 12.36 -17.58
CA LYS A 119 19.49 11.70 -17.65
C LYS A 119 20.47 12.23 -16.59
N GLY A 120 20.45 13.51 -16.32
CA GLY A 120 21.30 14.13 -15.29
C GLY A 120 20.95 13.72 -13.85
N ARG A 121 19.88 12.98 -13.63
CA ARG A 121 19.43 12.52 -12.30
C ARG A 121 19.64 11.03 -12.05
N VAL A 122 20.12 10.30 -13.04
CA VAL A 122 20.28 8.83 -12.96
C VAL A 122 21.28 8.43 -11.88
N ASP A 123 22.35 9.20 -11.70
CA ASP A 123 23.41 8.90 -10.73
C ASP A 123 22.90 8.92 -9.29
N GLU A 124 21.88 9.71 -8.98
CA GLU A 124 21.27 9.69 -7.64
C GLU A 124 20.76 8.29 -7.26
N LEU A 125 20.16 7.57 -8.19
CA LEU A 125 19.69 6.20 -7.96
C LEU A 125 20.85 5.22 -7.70
N ARG A 126 21.99 5.44 -8.36
CA ARG A 126 23.18 4.60 -8.24
C ARG A 126 23.85 4.69 -6.87
N HIS A 127 23.65 5.78 -6.14
CA HIS A 127 24.10 5.95 -4.76
C HIS A 127 23.36 5.02 -3.77
N TYR A 128 22.23 4.42 -4.18
CA TYR A 128 21.41 3.56 -3.32
C TYR A 128 21.57 2.06 -3.62
N GLY A 129 22.51 1.70 -4.49
CA GLY A 129 22.93 0.31 -4.72
C GLY A 129 21.98 -0.47 -5.62
N VAL A 130 21.45 0.17 -6.67
CA VAL A 130 20.80 -0.53 -7.79
C VAL A 130 21.85 -1.12 -8.72
N ASP A 131 21.58 -2.32 -9.25
CA ASP A 131 22.48 -2.98 -10.18
C ASP A 131 22.41 -2.37 -11.58
N LYS A 132 21.24 -1.92 -11.99
CA LYS A 132 21.06 -1.25 -13.28
C LYS A 132 19.89 -0.27 -13.27
N VAL A 133 20.11 0.92 -13.83
CA VAL A 133 19.09 1.92 -14.09
C VAL A 133 18.72 1.88 -15.58
N PHE A 134 17.48 1.59 -15.87
CA PHE A 134 16.91 1.69 -17.22
C PHE A 134 16.24 3.05 -17.38
N CYS A 135 16.81 3.90 -18.26
CA CYS A 135 16.39 5.27 -18.46
C CYS A 135 15.70 5.44 -19.81
N CYS A 136 14.47 5.95 -19.80
CA CYS A 136 13.74 6.37 -20.98
C CYS A 136 13.50 7.88 -20.91
N ASP A 137 14.32 8.63 -21.63
CA ASP A 137 14.29 10.09 -21.67
C ASP A 137 13.77 10.55 -23.03
N ASP A 138 12.53 11.05 -23.06
CA ASP A 138 11.88 11.52 -24.28
C ASP A 138 10.99 12.73 -23.99
N PRO A 139 11.01 13.78 -24.84
CA PRO A 139 10.19 14.99 -24.68
C PRO A 139 8.68 14.71 -24.52
N GLU A 140 8.14 13.65 -25.14
CA GLU A 140 6.73 13.25 -25.01
C GLU A 140 6.37 12.75 -23.62
N LEU A 141 7.38 12.45 -22.79
CA LEU A 141 7.25 11.99 -21.41
C LEU A 141 7.40 13.13 -20.38
N LYS A 142 7.46 14.40 -20.82
CA LYS A 142 7.62 15.57 -19.95
C LYS A 142 6.53 15.64 -18.87
N TYR A 143 5.30 15.39 -19.25
CA TYR A 143 4.17 15.35 -18.32
C TYR A 143 3.68 13.92 -18.15
N PHE A 144 3.28 13.57 -16.92
CA PHE A 144 2.66 12.27 -16.71
C PHE A 144 1.36 12.16 -17.50
N LYS A 145 1.37 11.32 -18.50
CA LYS A 145 0.22 10.90 -19.29
C LYS A 145 0.15 9.38 -19.25
N ILE A 146 -0.96 8.86 -18.78
CA ILE A 146 -1.10 7.42 -18.49
C ILE A 146 -0.80 6.52 -19.70
N GLU A 147 -1.16 6.95 -20.92
CA GLU A 147 -0.96 6.15 -22.13
C GLU A 147 0.53 6.08 -22.50
N THR A 148 1.26 7.20 -22.55
CA THR A 148 2.67 7.23 -22.92
C THR A 148 3.55 6.55 -21.88
N TYR A 149 3.29 6.79 -20.59
CA TYR A 149 4.02 6.12 -19.51
C TYR A 149 3.77 4.60 -19.49
N THR A 150 2.54 4.16 -19.75
CA THR A 150 2.23 2.72 -19.90
C THR A 150 2.98 2.11 -21.07
N SER A 151 3.09 2.82 -22.22
CA SER A 151 3.82 2.34 -23.39
C SER A 151 5.32 2.23 -23.12
N ALA A 152 5.91 3.20 -22.38
CA ALA A 152 7.30 3.16 -21.98
C ALA A 152 7.56 2.00 -21.01
N PHE A 153 6.66 1.81 -20.05
CA PHE A 153 6.74 0.70 -19.11
C PHE A 153 6.63 -0.66 -19.78
N GLU A 154 5.71 -0.79 -20.77
CA GLU A 154 5.57 -2.00 -21.59
C GLU A 154 6.85 -2.32 -22.36
N ALA A 155 7.52 -1.30 -22.94
CA ALA A 155 8.79 -1.49 -23.62
C ALA A 155 9.89 -2.01 -22.68
N PHE A 156 9.96 -1.45 -21.47
CA PHE A 156 10.86 -1.92 -20.41
C PHE A 156 10.58 -3.38 -20.03
N ILE A 157 9.33 -3.72 -19.69
CA ILE A 157 8.97 -5.08 -19.27
C ILE A 157 9.28 -6.11 -20.34
N ASN A 158 8.96 -5.82 -21.59
CA ASN A 158 9.22 -6.73 -22.71
C ASN A 158 10.71 -6.95 -22.97
N LYS A 159 11.54 -5.92 -22.72
CA LYS A 159 12.99 -5.99 -22.87
C LYS A 159 13.67 -6.72 -21.72
N VAL A 160 13.27 -6.43 -20.49
CA VAL A 160 14.00 -6.83 -19.27
C VAL A 160 13.38 -8.06 -18.61
N LYS A 161 12.07 -8.24 -18.72
CA LYS A 161 11.29 -9.30 -18.08
C LYS A 161 11.58 -9.41 -16.55
N PRO A 162 11.34 -8.35 -15.76
CA PRO A 162 11.58 -8.41 -14.31
C PRO A 162 10.61 -9.39 -13.62
N THR A 163 11.08 -10.14 -12.64
CA THR A 163 10.26 -11.06 -11.82
C THR A 163 9.14 -10.32 -11.11
N ALA A 164 9.48 -9.19 -10.49
CA ALA A 164 8.55 -8.34 -9.77
C ALA A 164 8.81 -6.85 -10.02
N ILE A 165 7.77 -6.05 -9.87
CA ILE A 165 7.82 -4.59 -10.02
C ILE A 165 7.17 -3.94 -8.80
N LEU A 166 7.93 -3.09 -8.12
CA LEU A 166 7.47 -2.31 -6.98
C LEU A 166 7.19 -0.87 -7.42
N VAL A 167 6.02 -0.36 -7.07
CA VAL A 167 5.57 1.01 -7.42
C VAL A 167 5.11 1.73 -6.15
N GLY A 168 5.39 3.01 -5.99
CA GLY A 168 4.86 3.81 -4.89
C GLY A 168 3.33 3.93 -4.96
N ALA A 169 2.63 3.80 -3.84
CA ALA A 169 1.18 4.01 -3.78
C ALA A 169 0.81 5.50 -3.70
N THR A 170 1.40 6.29 -4.57
CA THR A 170 1.16 7.72 -4.77
C THR A 170 0.01 7.96 -5.74
N SER A 171 -0.32 9.21 -6.01
CA SER A 171 -1.33 9.54 -7.02
C SER A 171 -0.94 9.07 -8.43
N VAL A 172 0.35 9.10 -8.77
CA VAL A 172 0.88 8.62 -10.06
C VAL A 172 0.91 7.10 -10.08
N GLY A 173 1.52 6.48 -9.07
CA GLY A 173 1.67 5.02 -9.04
C GLY A 173 0.36 4.27 -9.00
N ARG A 174 -0.65 4.79 -8.28
CA ARG A 174 -2.01 4.21 -8.25
C ARG A 174 -2.76 4.30 -9.58
N GLN A 175 -2.36 5.18 -10.48
CA GLN A 175 -2.88 5.24 -11.84
C GLN A 175 -2.08 4.33 -12.77
N LEU A 176 -0.74 4.39 -12.70
CA LEU A 176 0.15 3.69 -13.62
C LEU A 176 0.16 2.16 -13.40
N ALA A 177 0.35 1.71 -12.16
CA ALA A 177 0.52 0.29 -11.86
C ALA A 177 -0.67 -0.58 -12.30
N PRO A 178 -1.96 -0.22 -12.04
CA PRO A 178 -3.08 -1.04 -12.50
C PRO A 178 -3.22 -1.03 -14.03
N ARG A 179 -2.85 0.06 -14.70
CA ARG A 179 -2.88 0.13 -16.15
C ARG A 179 -1.84 -0.81 -16.77
N VAL A 180 -0.63 -0.83 -16.21
CA VAL A 180 0.45 -1.75 -16.63
C VAL A 180 0.07 -3.20 -16.33
N ALA A 181 -0.43 -3.49 -15.13
CA ALA A 181 -0.85 -4.84 -14.74
C ALA A 181 -1.94 -5.39 -15.67
N ALA A 182 -2.95 -4.58 -16.00
CA ALA A 182 -3.99 -4.95 -16.95
C ALA A 182 -3.42 -5.23 -18.36
N ARG A 183 -2.43 -4.46 -18.82
CA ARG A 183 -1.76 -4.65 -20.12
C ARG A 183 -1.07 -6.01 -20.20
N PHE A 184 -0.43 -6.44 -19.11
CA PHE A 184 0.24 -7.73 -19.00
C PHE A 184 -0.66 -8.87 -18.48
N LYS A 185 -1.93 -8.58 -18.22
CA LYS A 185 -2.90 -9.54 -17.65
C LYS A 185 -2.37 -10.20 -16.38
N THR A 186 -1.64 -9.44 -15.57
CA THR A 186 -1.07 -9.89 -14.31
C THR A 186 -1.82 -9.33 -13.10
N GLY A 187 -1.59 -9.95 -11.93
CA GLY A 187 -2.16 -9.47 -10.68
C GLY A 187 -1.45 -8.21 -10.16
N LEU A 188 -2.20 -7.36 -9.47
CA LEU A 188 -1.68 -6.21 -8.75
C LEU A 188 -2.27 -6.16 -7.34
N THR A 189 -1.42 -6.14 -6.33
CA THR A 189 -1.85 -5.87 -4.95
C THR A 189 -1.59 -4.41 -4.61
N ALA A 190 -2.65 -3.69 -4.27
CA ALA A 190 -2.55 -2.27 -3.95
C ALA A 190 -2.28 -2.03 -2.46
N ASP A 191 -1.50 -0.98 -2.15
CA ASP A 191 -1.27 -0.48 -0.80
C ASP A 191 -0.68 -1.52 0.17
N CYS A 192 0.30 -2.29 -0.31
CA CYS A 192 1.02 -3.25 0.51
C CYS A 192 1.77 -2.56 1.64
N THR A 193 1.80 -3.22 2.79
CA THR A 193 2.57 -2.77 3.97
C THR A 193 3.70 -3.73 4.33
N ILE A 194 3.60 -4.99 3.91
CA ILE A 194 4.65 -5.99 4.08
C ILE A 194 4.86 -6.70 2.74
N LEU A 195 6.11 -6.93 2.39
CA LEU A 195 6.50 -7.70 1.22
C LEU A 195 7.53 -8.75 1.64
N ASP A 196 7.41 -9.93 1.07
CA ASP A 196 8.39 -10.98 1.18
C ASP A 196 8.60 -11.69 -0.16
N MET A 197 9.65 -12.52 -0.28
CA MET A 197 9.97 -13.26 -1.48
C MET A 197 10.23 -14.72 -1.14
N GLN A 198 9.58 -15.62 -1.85
CA GLN A 198 9.80 -17.05 -1.74
C GLN A 198 10.96 -17.50 -2.64
N GLU A 199 11.60 -18.62 -2.31
CA GLU A 199 12.70 -19.19 -3.09
C GLU A 199 12.30 -19.50 -4.55
N ASN A 200 11.03 -19.82 -4.79
CA ASN A 200 10.47 -20.05 -6.12
C ASN A 200 10.22 -18.76 -6.92
N THR A 201 10.73 -17.62 -6.46
CA THR A 201 10.57 -16.28 -7.03
C THR A 201 9.15 -15.69 -6.95
N ASP A 202 8.28 -16.24 -6.11
CA ASP A 202 6.95 -15.66 -5.90
C ASP A 202 6.98 -14.57 -4.84
N LEU A 203 6.47 -13.40 -5.21
CA LEU A 203 6.32 -12.26 -4.31
C LEU A 203 5.14 -12.47 -3.37
N VAL A 204 5.41 -12.46 -2.08
CA VAL A 204 4.39 -12.45 -1.02
C VAL A 204 3.99 -11.01 -0.75
N GLN A 205 2.71 -10.71 -0.87
CA GLN A 205 2.18 -9.35 -0.82
C GLN A 205 1.15 -9.27 0.30
N ILE A 206 1.44 -8.50 1.34
CA ILE A 206 0.57 -8.41 2.52
C ILE A 206 0.06 -6.98 2.67
N ARG A 207 -1.25 -6.86 2.86
CA ARG A 207 -1.91 -5.58 3.05
C ARG A 207 -3.03 -5.65 4.07
N PRO A 208 -3.34 -4.55 4.77
CA PRO A 208 -4.55 -4.46 5.57
C PRO A 208 -5.80 -4.58 4.70
N ALA A 209 -6.77 -5.39 5.15
CA ALA A 209 -8.07 -5.59 4.53
C ALA A 209 -9.19 -5.43 5.55
N PHE A 210 -10.43 -5.34 5.10
CA PHE A 210 -11.63 -5.20 5.93
C PHE A 210 -11.50 -4.09 6.99
N GLY A 211 -11.08 -2.89 6.55
CA GLY A 211 -10.89 -1.76 7.45
C GLY A 211 -9.65 -1.88 8.36
N GLY A 212 -8.71 -2.76 8.04
CA GLY A 212 -7.48 -2.96 8.82
C GLY A 212 -7.54 -4.08 9.85
N ASN A 213 -8.70 -4.75 10.00
CA ASN A 213 -8.87 -5.80 10.99
C ASN A 213 -8.20 -7.14 10.61
N ILE A 214 -7.85 -7.30 9.34
CA ILE A 214 -7.23 -8.52 8.81
C ILE A 214 -6.05 -8.13 7.93
N MET A 215 -4.94 -8.85 8.05
CA MET A 215 -3.82 -8.79 7.12
C MET A 215 -4.02 -9.86 6.05
N ALA A 216 -4.31 -9.41 4.81
CA ALA A 216 -4.49 -10.31 3.68
C ALA A 216 -3.14 -10.59 3.03
N GLU A 217 -2.77 -11.86 2.96
CA GLU A 217 -1.63 -12.34 2.21
C GLU A 217 -2.07 -12.76 0.81
N ILE A 218 -1.45 -12.20 -0.22
CA ILE A 218 -1.87 -12.34 -1.61
C ILE A 218 -0.70 -12.86 -2.45
N HIS A 219 -0.97 -13.87 -3.26
CA HIS A 219 -0.03 -14.50 -4.18
C HIS A 219 -0.54 -14.45 -5.61
N THR A 220 0.35 -14.23 -6.57
CA THR A 220 0.05 -14.25 -8.01
C THR A 220 1.02 -15.16 -8.77
N PRO A 221 1.07 -16.48 -8.45
CA PRO A 221 2.14 -17.38 -8.87
C PRO A 221 2.17 -17.67 -10.38
N ASN A 222 1.05 -17.47 -11.09
CA ASN A 222 0.86 -17.92 -12.46
C ASN A 222 1.13 -16.85 -13.52
N HIS A 223 1.48 -15.64 -13.11
CA HIS A 223 1.70 -14.49 -13.98
C HIS A 223 2.98 -13.74 -13.64
N ARG A 224 3.57 -13.09 -14.65
CA ARG A 224 4.73 -12.20 -14.52
C ARG A 224 4.54 -10.95 -15.39
N PRO A 225 5.14 -9.82 -15.01
CA PRO A 225 5.78 -9.60 -13.70
C PRO A 225 4.74 -9.61 -12.57
N GLN A 226 5.13 -9.94 -11.35
CA GLN A 226 4.29 -9.71 -10.19
C GLN A 226 4.36 -8.24 -9.80
N MET A 227 3.22 -7.63 -9.50
CA MET A 227 3.17 -6.18 -9.28
C MET A 227 2.49 -5.83 -7.97
N CYS A 228 3.02 -4.82 -7.29
CA CYS A 228 2.36 -4.23 -6.13
C CYS A 228 2.57 -2.71 -6.08
N THR A 229 1.65 -2.03 -5.40
CA THR A 229 1.93 -0.68 -4.92
C THR A 229 2.17 -0.70 -3.41
N VAL A 230 3.11 0.12 -2.94
CA VAL A 230 3.53 0.21 -1.54
C VAL A 230 3.34 1.63 -1.05
N ARG A 231 2.77 1.79 0.13
CA ARG A 231 2.58 3.11 0.73
C ARG A 231 3.91 3.75 1.09
N TYR A 232 3.97 5.08 0.92
CA TYR A 232 5.10 5.89 1.38
C TYR A 232 5.21 5.84 2.91
N LYS A 233 6.41 5.93 3.43
CA LYS A 233 6.75 5.85 4.88
C LYS A 233 6.54 4.45 5.52
N ILE A 234 6.38 3.42 4.71
CA ILE A 234 6.24 2.04 5.20
C ILE A 234 7.56 1.28 5.15
N MET A 235 8.34 1.46 4.08
CA MET A 235 9.63 0.79 3.92
C MET A 235 10.79 1.71 4.32
N ASN A 236 11.99 1.15 4.48
CA ASN A 236 13.18 1.90 4.82
C ASN A 236 14.04 2.12 3.57
N ALA A 237 14.44 3.37 3.35
CA ALA A 237 15.46 3.66 2.35
C ALA A 237 16.84 3.17 2.86
N PRO A 238 17.70 2.64 1.98
CA PRO A 238 19.09 2.35 2.37
C PRO A 238 19.85 3.67 2.57
N GLU A 239 20.97 3.59 3.27
CA GLU A 239 21.87 4.73 3.38
C GLU A 239 22.41 5.09 2.00
N ARG A 240 22.53 6.41 1.76
CA ARG A 240 23.11 6.91 0.53
C ARG A 240 24.63 6.70 0.56
N SER A 241 25.14 5.88 -0.38
CA SER A 241 26.57 5.64 -0.53
C SER A 241 27.25 6.83 -1.21
N GLU A 242 28.51 7.09 -0.88
CA GLU A 242 29.32 8.04 -1.64
C GLU A 242 29.74 7.51 -3.01
N SER A 243 29.87 6.18 -3.13
CA SER A 243 30.26 5.52 -4.38
C SER A 243 29.06 5.24 -5.28
N LEU A 244 29.25 5.44 -6.58
CA LEU A 244 28.30 5.05 -7.61
C LEU A 244 28.42 3.55 -7.89
N THR A 245 27.29 2.86 -7.88
CA THR A 245 27.21 1.43 -8.22
C THR A 245 26.30 1.22 -9.43
N GLY A 246 26.41 0.04 -10.05
CA GLY A 246 25.54 -0.37 -11.14
C GLY A 246 25.78 0.35 -12.47
N GLU A 247 25.01 -0.08 -13.44
CA GLU A 247 25.09 0.39 -14.83
C GLU A 247 23.89 1.27 -15.19
N VAL A 248 24.03 2.06 -16.24
CA VAL A 248 22.93 2.82 -16.84
C VAL A 248 22.70 2.27 -18.25
N GLU A 249 21.47 1.93 -18.55
CA GLU A 249 21.04 1.50 -19.87
C GLU A 249 19.89 2.36 -20.37
N GLU A 250 20.12 3.05 -21.47
CA GLU A 250 19.06 3.82 -22.12
C GLU A 250 18.19 2.90 -22.99
N PHE A 251 16.89 3.18 -22.99
CA PHE A 251 15.96 2.55 -23.92
C PHE A 251 14.99 3.57 -24.48
N THR A 252 14.48 3.28 -25.66
CA THR A 252 13.58 4.18 -26.38
C THR A 252 12.27 3.48 -26.70
N VAL A 253 11.25 4.26 -26.92
CA VAL A 253 9.93 3.82 -27.37
C VAL A 253 9.65 4.42 -28.72
N SER A 254 9.06 3.64 -29.62
CA SER A 254 8.69 4.16 -30.94
C SER A 254 7.68 5.31 -30.81
N LYS A 255 7.86 6.37 -31.61
CA LYS A 255 7.01 7.58 -31.57
C LYS A 255 5.53 7.27 -31.72
N ASP A 256 5.18 6.24 -32.50
CA ASP A 256 3.78 5.83 -32.65
C ASP A 256 3.14 5.33 -31.35
N LYS A 257 3.92 4.71 -30.46
CA LYS A 257 3.47 4.26 -29.14
C LYS A 257 3.42 5.38 -28.11
N LEU A 258 4.08 6.52 -28.39
CA LEU A 258 4.05 7.71 -27.54
C LEU A 258 2.93 8.70 -27.94
N LYS A 259 2.15 8.41 -28.97
CA LYS A 259 0.97 9.21 -29.30
C LYS A 259 -0.03 9.18 -28.16
N ASN A 260 -0.57 10.34 -27.82
CA ASN A 260 -1.51 10.52 -26.72
C ASN A 260 -2.75 11.29 -27.18
N ARG A 261 -3.90 10.99 -26.55
CA ARG A 261 -5.17 11.70 -26.78
C ARG A 261 -5.32 12.93 -25.91
N VAL A 262 -4.43 13.11 -24.92
CA VAL A 262 -4.45 14.22 -23.99
C VAL A 262 -3.30 15.15 -24.31
N GLU A 263 -3.63 16.41 -24.58
CA GLU A 263 -2.68 17.51 -24.74
C GLU A 263 -2.61 18.33 -23.45
N VAL A 264 -1.39 18.57 -22.96
CA VAL A 264 -1.17 19.41 -21.78
C VAL A 264 -0.76 20.78 -22.24
N HIS A 265 -1.65 21.76 -22.10
CA HIS A 265 -1.39 23.14 -22.50
C HIS A 265 -0.50 23.92 -21.51
N GLY A 266 -0.41 23.46 -20.27
CA GLY A 266 0.43 24.07 -19.26
C GLY A 266 0.19 23.50 -17.88
N THR A 267 1.10 23.82 -16.97
CA THR A 267 0.99 23.49 -15.54
C THR A 267 1.20 24.75 -14.71
N THR A 268 0.41 24.90 -13.64
CA THR A 268 0.58 25.94 -12.65
C THR A 268 0.98 25.32 -11.34
N LYS A 269 2.15 25.71 -10.83
CA LYS A 269 2.60 25.25 -9.51
C LYS A 269 1.74 25.86 -8.43
N LYS A 270 1.07 25.00 -7.63
CA LYS A 270 0.47 25.45 -6.38
C LYS A 270 1.54 25.85 -5.39
N PRO A 271 1.28 26.80 -4.48
CA PRO A 271 2.19 27.05 -3.36
C PRO A 271 2.53 25.73 -2.68
N LYS A 272 3.82 25.54 -2.38
CA LYS A 272 4.28 24.31 -1.72
C LYS A 272 3.81 24.35 -0.27
N GLU A 273 2.64 23.78 -0.02
CA GLU A 273 2.17 23.56 1.34
C GLU A 273 3.02 22.47 1.99
N GLN A 274 3.36 22.66 3.25
CA GLN A 274 4.09 21.64 4.00
C GLN A 274 3.16 20.44 4.21
N SER A 275 3.52 19.30 3.63
CA SER A 275 2.77 18.05 3.84
C SER A 275 3.07 17.47 5.21
N ILE A 276 2.04 17.03 5.93
CA ILE A 276 2.20 16.32 7.22
C ILE A 276 3.04 15.05 7.09
N GLU A 277 3.19 14.49 5.88
CA GLU A 277 4.03 13.31 5.63
C GLU A 277 5.52 13.57 5.90
N ASN A 278 5.95 14.83 5.78
CA ASN A 278 7.34 15.23 5.94
C ASN A 278 7.60 15.96 7.27
N ALA A 279 6.59 16.10 8.12
CA ALA A 279 6.72 16.73 9.41
C ALA A 279 7.55 15.86 10.37
N GLU A 280 8.51 16.46 11.07
CA GLU A 280 9.26 15.77 12.11
C GLU A 280 8.46 15.65 13.42
N ILE A 281 7.56 16.58 13.66
CA ILE A 281 6.68 16.60 14.83
C ILE A 281 5.24 16.82 14.37
N LEU A 282 4.33 16.01 14.90
CA LEU A 282 2.90 16.10 14.62
C LEU A 282 2.11 16.17 15.93
N VAL A 283 1.16 17.08 16.00
CA VAL A 283 0.11 17.09 17.03
C VAL A 283 -1.23 16.78 16.36
N VAL A 284 -1.92 15.76 16.87
CA VAL A 284 -3.10 15.20 16.20
C VAL A 284 -4.36 15.47 17.01
N ALA A 285 -5.31 16.16 16.40
CA ALA A 285 -6.64 16.38 16.95
C ALA A 285 -7.56 15.18 16.71
N GLY A 286 -8.13 14.62 17.76
CA GLY A 286 -9.16 13.58 17.72
C GLY A 286 -10.52 14.09 18.19
N ARG A 287 -11.53 13.20 18.21
CA ARG A 287 -12.91 13.52 18.67
C ARG A 287 -13.04 13.98 20.12
N GLY A 288 -11.97 13.88 20.92
CA GLY A 288 -11.93 14.47 22.26
C GLY A 288 -11.96 15.99 22.24
N VAL A 289 -11.59 16.62 21.12
CA VAL A 289 -11.80 18.07 20.88
C VAL A 289 -13.27 18.32 20.62
N LYS A 290 -13.92 19.12 21.50
CA LYS A 290 -15.38 19.26 21.54
C LYS A 290 -15.92 20.32 20.58
N LYS A 291 -15.14 21.37 20.28
CA LYS A 291 -15.52 22.49 19.40
C LYS A 291 -14.39 22.85 18.45
N LYS A 292 -14.73 23.43 17.32
CA LYS A 292 -13.75 23.84 16.32
C LYS A 292 -12.78 24.90 16.86
N GLU A 293 -13.29 25.81 17.66
CA GLU A 293 -12.52 26.91 18.28
C GLU A 293 -11.43 26.36 19.21
N ASP A 294 -11.63 25.19 19.83
CA ASP A 294 -10.69 24.57 20.75
C ASP A 294 -9.45 24.01 20.02
N LEU A 295 -9.50 23.93 18.70
CA LEU A 295 -8.34 23.55 17.87
C LEU A 295 -7.17 24.53 18.04
N ALA A 296 -7.44 25.80 18.35
CA ALA A 296 -6.40 26.79 18.59
C ALA A 296 -5.42 26.36 19.70
N MET A 297 -5.90 25.67 20.74
CA MET A 297 -5.06 25.13 21.81
C MET A 297 -4.12 24.02 21.28
N ILE A 298 -4.62 23.16 20.39
CA ILE A 298 -3.82 22.05 19.82
C ILE A 298 -2.82 22.61 18.79
N GLU A 299 -3.23 23.63 18.04
CA GLU A 299 -2.38 24.32 17.08
C GLU A 299 -1.23 25.07 17.78
N GLU A 300 -1.51 25.76 18.89
CA GLU A 300 -0.49 26.40 19.73
C GLU A 300 0.55 25.40 20.23
N LEU A 301 0.11 24.21 20.68
CA LEU A 301 1.04 23.14 21.08
C LEU A 301 1.93 22.70 19.92
N ALA A 302 1.34 22.53 18.72
CA ALA A 302 2.09 22.16 17.53
C ALA A 302 3.13 23.22 17.15
N GLU A 303 2.74 24.48 17.13
CA GLU A 303 3.62 25.61 16.82
C GLU A 303 4.79 25.74 17.81
N LEU A 304 4.54 25.64 19.11
CA LEU A 304 5.57 25.69 20.14
C LEU A 304 6.61 24.57 20.02
N LEU A 305 6.21 23.42 19.50
CA LEU A 305 7.09 22.30 19.25
C LEU A 305 7.78 22.38 17.86
N GLY A 306 7.47 23.37 17.04
CA GLY A 306 7.93 23.46 15.66
C GLY A 306 7.33 22.37 14.76
N GLY A 307 6.19 21.82 15.15
CA GLY A 307 5.49 20.75 14.46
C GLY A 307 4.32 21.24 13.61
N GLN A 308 3.52 20.29 13.11
CA GLN A 308 2.32 20.56 12.32
C GLN A 308 1.09 19.92 12.97
N LEU A 309 -0.06 20.55 12.74
CA LEU A 309 -1.36 20.03 13.15
C LEU A 309 -1.88 19.01 12.14
N ALA A 310 -2.31 17.86 12.65
CA ALA A 310 -2.97 16.80 11.88
C ALA A 310 -4.28 16.39 12.55
N CYS A 311 -5.05 15.54 11.88
CA CYS A 311 -6.35 15.13 12.40
C CYS A 311 -6.70 13.67 12.11
N THR A 312 -7.67 13.16 12.86
CA THR A 312 -8.33 11.90 12.58
C THR A 312 -9.48 12.10 11.59
N ARG A 313 -9.91 11.02 10.93
CA ARG A 313 -11.01 11.04 9.95
C ARG A 313 -12.30 11.74 10.44
N PRO A 314 -12.81 11.50 11.67
CA PRO A 314 -13.99 12.20 12.14
C PRO A 314 -13.88 13.72 12.14
N MET A 315 -12.68 14.26 12.39
CA MET A 315 -12.45 15.72 12.39
C MET A 315 -12.52 16.30 10.98
N MET A 316 -12.03 15.55 10.00
CA MET A 316 -12.15 15.94 8.58
C MET A 316 -13.61 15.84 8.10
N GLU A 317 -14.33 14.78 8.45
CA GLU A 317 -15.75 14.60 8.11
C GLU A 317 -16.65 15.68 8.72
N SER A 318 -16.27 16.23 9.89
CA SER A 318 -16.94 17.39 10.50
C SER A 318 -16.64 18.72 9.79
N GLY A 319 -15.80 18.72 8.75
CA GLY A 319 -15.43 19.93 7.99
C GLY A 319 -14.49 20.88 8.74
N TRP A 320 -13.78 20.38 9.77
CA TRP A 320 -12.82 21.18 10.53
C TRP A 320 -11.42 21.19 9.91
N PHE A 321 -11.11 20.17 9.10
CA PHE A 321 -9.83 19.99 8.42
C PHE A 321 -10.02 19.60 6.96
N ASP A 322 -9.04 19.94 6.13
CA ASP A 322 -8.91 19.39 4.80
C ASP A 322 -8.38 17.93 4.86
N ALA A 323 -8.75 17.13 3.87
CA ALA A 323 -8.32 15.73 3.75
C ALA A 323 -6.78 15.53 3.76
N LYS A 324 -6.02 16.57 3.38
CA LYS A 324 -4.55 16.56 3.40
C LYS A 324 -3.94 16.45 4.81
N HIS A 325 -4.69 16.82 5.86
CA HIS A 325 -4.27 16.73 7.25
C HIS A 325 -4.71 15.43 7.94
N GLN A 326 -5.49 14.60 7.25
CA GLN A 326 -6.00 13.36 7.81
C GLN A 326 -4.91 12.27 7.83
N ILE A 327 -4.71 11.64 8.99
CA ILE A 327 -3.85 10.45 9.16
C ILE A 327 -4.71 9.18 9.13
N GLY A 328 -4.21 8.13 8.51
CA GLY A 328 -4.81 6.79 8.53
C GLY A 328 -4.88 6.10 7.18
N LEU A 329 -5.59 4.96 7.12
CA LEU A 329 -5.72 4.15 5.89
C LEU A 329 -6.36 4.92 4.72
N SER A 330 -7.31 5.79 5.02
CA SER A 330 -7.96 6.66 4.03
C SER A 330 -7.32 8.06 3.93
N GLY A 331 -6.30 8.33 4.71
CA GLY A 331 -5.55 9.59 4.75
C GLY A 331 -4.08 9.38 4.39
N ARG A 332 -3.22 10.16 5.05
CA ARG A 332 -1.77 10.10 4.91
C ARG A 332 -1.16 9.08 5.86
N THR A 333 -0.09 8.43 5.43
CA THR A 333 0.79 7.66 6.31
C THR A 333 1.95 8.57 6.71
N VAL A 334 2.22 8.66 8.01
CA VAL A 334 3.23 9.54 8.57
C VAL A 334 4.22 8.74 9.41
N ARG A 335 5.45 9.26 9.51
CA ARG A 335 6.51 8.69 10.35
C ARG A 335 7.34 9.83 10.97
N PRO A 336 6.75 10.64 11.85
CA PRO A 336 7.47 11.70 12.54
C PRO A 336 8.40 11.15 13.64
N LYS A 337 9.34 11.96 14.08
CA LYS A 337 10.15 11.69 15.27
C LYS A 337 9.31 11.73 16.56
N LEU A 338 8.29 12.61 16.56
CA LEU A 338 7.35 12.73 17.67
C LEU A 338 5.93 12.93 17.15
N ILE A 339 5.00 12.15 17.67
CA ILE A 339 3.56 12.37 17.47
C ILE A 339 2.84 12.45 18.80
N ILE A 340 2.08 13.52 19.00
CA ILE A 340 1.23 13.71 20.18
C ILE A 340 -0.22 13.61 19.75
N THR A 341 -0.96 12.67 20.31
CA THR A 341 -2.38 12.47 19.97
C THR A 341 -3.26 13.01 21.09
N CYS A 342 -4.14 13.96 20.77
CA CYS A 342 -5.02 14.65 21.71
C CYS A 342 -6.47 14.20 21.51
N GLY A 343 -7.00 13.40 22.44
CA GLY A 343 -8.38 12.89 22.40
C GLY A 343 -8.67 11.93 21.24
N VAL A 344 -7.67 11.14 20.85
CA VAL A 344 -7.76 10.10 19.82
C VAL A 344 -8.04 8.75 20.47
N SER A 345 -9.02 8.02 19.94
CA SER A 345 -9.40 6.69 20.49
C SER A 345 -8.44 5.55 20.12
N GLY A 346 -7.72 5.67 18.99
CA GLY A 346 -6.82 4.60 18.52
C GLY A 346 -7.48 3.58 17.60
N ALA A 347 -8.47 3.99 16.79
CA ALA A 347 -9.02 3.10 15.78
C ALA A 347 -7.91 2.54 14.88
N ILE A 348 -7.98 1.25 14.56
CA ILE A 348 -6.94 0.53 13.80
C ILE A 348 -6.60 1.21 12.47
N GLN A 349 -7.58 1.86 11.83
CA GLN A 349 -7.39 2.62 10.60
C GLN A 349 -6.51 3.85 10.79
N PHE A 350 -6.58 4.50 11.93
CA PHE A 350 -5.73 5.63 12.29
C PHE A 350 -4.33 5.14 12.65
N VAL A 351 -4.26 4.13 13.53
CA VAL A 351 -2.99 3.53 13.98
C VAL A 351 -2.15 3.05 12.82
N ALA A 352 -2.75 2.38 11.82
CA ALA A 352 -2.05 1.93 10.62
C ALA A 352 -1.38 3.07 9.81
N GLY A 353 -1.81 4.32 10.00
CA GLY A 353 -1.21 5.49 9.36
C GLY A 353 -0.09 6.15 10.16
N MET A 354 0.15 5.77 11.43
CA MET A 354 1.13 6.46 12.28
C MET A 354 1.98 5.55 13.17
N ASN A 355 1.72 4.26 13.18
CA ASN A 355 2.37 3.30 14.09
C ASN A 355 3.91 3.21 13.93
N ASN A 356 4.45 3.65 12.81
CA ASN A 356 5.89 3.70 12.56
C ASN A 356 6.56 5.00 13.05
N SER A 357 5.84 5.86 13.81
CA SER A 357 6.42 7.03 14.45
C SER A 357 7.46 6.61 15.49
N GLU A 358 8.53 7.39 15.67
CA GLU A 358 9.60 7.03 16.60
C GLU A 358 9.14 7.15 18.05
N ASN A 359 8.41 8.23 18.37
CA ASN A 359 7.85 8.45 19.71
C ASN A 359 6.37 8.83 19.61
N ILE A 360 5.54 8.12 20.35
CA ILE A 360 4.09 8.31 20.38
C ILE A 360 3.68 8.69 21.81
N ILE A 361 3.17 9.91 21.98
CA ILE A 361 2.55 10.37 23.22
C ILE A 361 1.03 10.41 23.00
N ALA A 362 0.27 9.72 23.83
CA ALA A 362 -1.17 9.70 23.74
C ALA A 362 -1.83 10.33 24.97
N ILE A 363 -2.76 11.27 24.72
CA ILE A 363 -3.56 11.93 25.75
C ILE A 363 -5.03 11.56 25.49
N ASN A 364 -5.67 10.87 26.43
CA ASN A 364 -7.08 10.51 26.34
C ASN A 364 -7.69 10.40 27.76
N SER A 365 -8.93 10.83 27.90
CA SER A 365 -9.67 10.71 29.17
C SER A 365 -10.18 9.29 29.45
N ASP A 366 -10.29 8.44 28.42
CA ASP A 366 -10.68 7.03 28.58
C ASP A 366 -9.43 6.17 28.81
N PRO A 367 -9.25 5.58 30.01
CA PRO A 367 -8.09 4.73 30.33
C PRO A 367 -8.04 3.44 29.48
N LYS A 368 -9.13 3.08 28.79
CA LYS A 368 -9.23 1.91 27.91
C LYS A 368 -9.09 2.27 26.42
N ALA A 369 -8.74 3.49 26.09
CA ALA A 369 -8.54 3.91 24.71
C ALA A 369 -7.42 3.09 24.06
N THR A 370 -7.71 2.44 22.93
CA THR A 370 -6.77 1.56 22.22
C THR A 370 -5.53 2.30 21.67
N ILE A 371 -5.54 3.63 21.66
CA ILE A 371 -4.34 4.41 21.32
C ILE A 371 -3.20 4.15 22.29
N PHE A 372 -3.50 3.80 23.52
CA PHE A 372 -2.50 3.50 24.54
C PHE A 372 -1.73 2.21 24.29
N ASP A 373 -2.31 1.27 23.53
CA ASP A 373 -1.65 0.00 23.17
C ASP A 373 -0.43 0.21 22.26
N VAL A 374 -0.37 1.36 21.56
CA VAL A 374 0.73 1.71 20.65
C VAL A 374 1.56 2.90 21.11
N ALA A 375 1.16 3.56 22.20
CA ALA A 375 1.84 4.73 22.71
C ALA A 375 3.10 4.35 23.53
N ASN A 376 4.19 5.10 23.32
CA ASN A 376 5.36 5.03 24.22
C ASN A 376 5.06 5.67 25.57
N TYR A 377 4.23 6.73 25.55
CA TYR A 377 3.81 7.45 26.76
C TYR A 377 2.29 7.64 26.73
N ALA A 378 1.61 7.07 27.73
CA ALA A 378 0.16 7.15 27.91
C ALA A 378 -0.18 8.13 29.04
N ILE A 379 -0.95 9.17 28.72
CA ILE A 379 -1.41 10.17 29.69
C ILE A 379 -2.94 10.07 29.76
N VAL A 380 -3.43 9.54 30.87
CA VAL A 380 -4.88 9.44 31.12
C VAL A 380 -5.37 10.75 31.77
N GLY A 381 -6.20 11.50 31.06
CA GLY A 381 -6.77 12.76 31.53
C GLY A 381 -7.46 13.58 30.46
N ASP A 382 -8.08 14.69 30.88
CA ASP A 382 -8.76 15.60 29.95
C ASP A 382 -7.73 16.45 29.18
N ILE A 383 -7.86 16.49 27.87
CA ILE A 383 -7.01 17.30 26.99
C ILE A 383 -7.08 18.81 27.35
N TYR A 384 -8.21 19.28 27.87
CA TYR A 384 -8.42 20.67 28.32
C TYR A 384 -7.67 21.03 29.58
N GLU A 385 -7.22 20.03 30.35
CA GLU A 385 -6.37 20.22 31.52
C GLU A 385 -4.89 19.99 31.20
N ILE A 386 -4.60 18.94 30.43
CA ILE A 386 -3.23 18.49 30.17
C ILE A 386 -2.54 19.35 29.12
N VAL A 387 -3.21 19.68 28.01
CA VAL A 387 -2.58 20.43 26.92
C VAL A 387 -2.16 21.84 27.35
N PRO A 388 -2.98 22.62 28.07
CA PRO A 388 -2.55 23.92 28.60
C PRO A 388 -1.35 23.84 29.55
N GLN A 389 -1.27 22.80 30.40
CA GLN A 389 -0.12 22.59 31.27
C GLN A 389 1.16 22.25 30.47
N LEU A 390 1.05 21.45 29.40
CA LEU A 390 2.17 21.17 28.51
C LEU A 390 2.65 22.46 27.83
N ILE A 391 1.74 23.26 27.31
CA ILE A 391 2.04 24.55 26.70
C ILE A 391 2.79 25.46 27.68
N GLU A 392 2.31 25.54 28.91
CA GLU A 392 2.95 26.37 29.97
C GLU A 392 4.37 25.89 30.27
N LYS A 393 4.57 24.58 30.45
CA LYS A 393 5.89 23.99 30.71
C LYS A 393 6.87 24.23 29.56
N ILE A 394 6.42 24.04 28.31
CA ILE A 394 7.24 24.30 27.11
C ILE A 394 7.68 25.76 27.06
N LYS A 395 6.76 26.71 27.32
CA LYS A 395 7.06 28.15 27.36
C LYS A 395 8.05 28.51 28.45
N LYS A 396 8.09 27.77 29.57
CA LYS A 396 9.05 27.93 30.66
C LYS A 396 10.39 27.24 30.38
N GLY A 397 10.52 26.47 29.32
CA GLY A 397 11.72 25.67 29.00
C GLY A 397 11.92 24.46 29.91
N GLU A 398 10.85 23.99 30.55
CA GLU A 398 10.89 22.80 31.39
C GLU A 398 10.84 21.53 30.52
N ALA A 399 11.55 20.47 30.96
CA ALA A 399 11.48 19.18 30.26
C ALA A 399 10.07 18.60 30.35
N ILE A 400 9.57 18.12 29.23
CA ILE A 400 8.22 17.51 29.13
C ILE A 400 8.23 16.07 29.66
N VAL A 401 9.36 15.41 29.57
CA VAL A 401 9.60 14.04 30.06
C VAL A 401 10.85 14.08 30.94
N ALA A 402 10.72 13.60 32.17
CA ALA A 402 11.82 13.43 33.10
C ALA A 402 12.41 12.02 32.97
#